data_24fddada1a61d44043b6960818e54349
#
_entry.id   24fddada1a61d44043b6960818e54349
#
_cell.length_a   1.000
_cell.length_b   1.000
_cell.length_c   1.000
_cell.angle_alpha   90.00
_cell.angle_beta   90.00
_cell.angle_gamma   90.00
#
_symmetry.space_group_name_H-M   'P 1'
#
loop_
_entity.id
_entity.type
_entity.pdbx_description
1 polymer ?
#
loop_
_entity_poly.entity_id
_entity_poly.type
_entity_poly.pdbx_seq_one_letter_code
_entity_poly.pdbx_strand_id
1 'polypeptide(L)'
;MATAGADAALVDERGSTTWTDLNTRVNQIIAALRGAGIESGDTIAVFSGNCREFLEIMAAAAHCGVIYVPVNWHFTTDELQYVVDDAGCKMLFAEGQFHEVTSAVKASKGQPLTRIGIRMTPAQTAADGFIEYEHFLAAQPSDEPEAQTLGGPMFYTSGTTGRPKGVRSSASKAVMPVEMLELMGGSMAQMLGIPNTGRTFVCGPLYHSAQWAFSFLVLMTGSQIVTRHRFDAAESLALIDAHQITNVHLVPTQFSRFLKLDAAVKQSFKGDSLQVVWHGAAPCPPMVKRQMIDWWGPVINEYYGSTEGSIVTTASAEEWLARPGTVGKQSAMVEITIVDENGTARPVGESGDIYVRNLMGSDFEYHNEPEKTEAVHLKPGVFTFGDVGYFDEDGYLYLSDRKIDMIISGGVNIYPAEIEGVLATHALVQDVAVFGIPNEEFGEEVKAAVELVPGATVDPALAETLAAFCREHLAGYKTPKSFDFVVDMPRHEPGKLYKRKLRDP
;
A
#
# COMPACT_ATOMS: atom_id res chain seq x y z
N MET A 1 -18.60 -7.84 20.28
CA MET A 1 -18.37 -6.40 20.65
C MET A 1 -18.91 -6.02 22.04
N ALA A 2 -19.92 -6.67 22.59
CA ALA A 2 -20.57 -6.28 23.85
C ALA A 2 -19.71 -6.32 25.13
N THR A 3 -18.55 -6.96 25.16
CA THR A 3 -17.71 -7.12 26.36
C THR A 3 -16.51 -6.17 26.44
N ALA A 4 -16.19 -5.45 25.36
CA ALA A 4 -15.03 -4.57 25.28
C ALA A 4 -15.38 -3.07 25.15
N GLY A 5 -16.63 -2.71 25.42
CA GLY A 5 -17.17 -1.39 25.09
C GLY A 5 -16.39 -0.18 25.64
N ALA A 6 -15.76 -0.32 26.81
CA ALA A 6 -14.98 0.74 27.44
C ALA A 6 -13.50 0.75 27.02
N ASP A 7 -13.03 -0.31 26.35
CA ASP A 7 -11.64 -0.39 25.87
C ASP A 7 -11.45 0.48 24.63
N ALA A 8 -10.24 0.94 24.40
CA ALA A 8 -9.91 1.72 23.21
C ALA A 8 -9.98 0.84 21.95
N ALA A 9 -10.72 1.29 20.94
CA ALA A 9 -10.74 0.72 19.59
C ALA A 9 -9.70 1.36 18.69
N LEU A 10 -9.60 2.70 18.76
CA LEU A 10 -8.71 3.51 17.94
C LEU A 10 -7.86 4.40 18.84
N VAL A 11 -6.58 4.55 18.50
CA VAL A 11 -5.63 5.46 19.19
C VAL A 11 -4.82 6.20 18.14
N ASP A 12 -4.77 7.52 18.24
CA ASP A 12 -3.90 8.40 17.44
C ASP A 12 -3.19 9.46 18.30
N GLU A 13 -2.54 10.44 17.70
CA GLU A 13 -1.83 11.51 18.41
C GLU A 13 -2.75 12.41 19.25
N ARG A 14 -4.06 12.44 18.96
CA ARG A 14 -5.05 13.28 19.64
C ARG A 14 -5.81 12.55 20.74
N GLY A 15 -5.56 11.26 20.92
CA GLY A 15 -6.17 10.47 21.98
C GLY A 15 -6.72 9.14 21.53
N SER A 16 -7.79 8.68 22.17
CA SER A 16 -8.41 7.38 21.89
C SER A 16 -9.91 7.48 21.71
N THR A 17 -10.47 6.57 20.94
CA THR A 17 -11.90 6.33 20.79
C THR A 17 -12.20 4.93 21.31
N THR A 18 -13.16 4.80 22.23
CA THR A 18 -13.58 3.48 22.74
C THR A 18 -14.42 2.74 21.69
N TRP A 19 -14.64 1.43 21.87
CA TRP A 19 -15.51 0.67 20.97
C TRP A 19 -16.95 1.20 20.98
N THR A 20 -17.45 1.63 22.15
CA THR A 20 -18.77 2.25 22.26
C THR A 20 -18.84 3.58 21.52
N ASP A 21 -17.83 4.44 21.69
CA ASP A 21 -17.78 5.73 21.00
C ASP A 21 -17.63 5.54 19.50
N LEU A 22 -16.80 4.59 19.05
CA LEU A 22 -16.63 4.26 17.64
C LEU A 22 -17.97 3.86 17.02
N ASN A 23 -18.72 2.94 17.67
CA ASN A 23 -20.03 2.53 17.17
C ASN A 23 -21.00 3.72 17.09
N THR A 24 -21.07 4.52 18.14
CA THR A 24 -21.88 5.75 18.17
C THR A 24 -21.56 6.67 17.01
N ARG A 25 -20.27 6.97 16.78
CA ARG A 25 -19.82 7.88 15.72
C ARG A 25 -20.06 7.30 14.33
N VAL A 26 -19.83 6.00 14.13
CA VAL A 26 -20.13 5.30 12.87
C VAL A 26 -21.64 5.43 12.55
N ASN A 27 -22.52 5.19 13.52
CA ASN A 27 -23.98 5.33 13.33
C ASN A 27 -24.37 6.77 12.98
N GLN A 28 -23.77 7.77 13.66
CA GLN A 28 -23.98 9.18 13.37
C GLN A 28 -23.51 9.54 11.95
N ILE A 29 -22.36 9.02 11.51
CA ILE A 29 -21.86 9.26 10.14
C ILE A 29 -22.84 8.66 9.12
N ILE A 30 -23.32 7.43 9.32
CA ILE A 30 -24.29 6.79 8.43
C ILE A 30 -25.55 7.64 8.32
N ALA A 31 -26.09 8.12 9.46
CA ALA A 31 -27.26 8.98 9.47
C ALA A 31 -26.99 10.32 8.75
N ALA A 32 -25.81 10.93 8.95
CA ALA A 32 -25.38 12.15 8.28
C ALA A 32 -25.25 11.98 6.76
N LEU A 33 -24.64 10.87 6.31
CA LEU A 33 -24.52 10.53 4.89
C LEU A 33 -25.91 10.41 4.23
N ARG A 34 -26.81 9.64 4.85
CA ARG A 34 -28.20 9.48 4.36
C ARG A 34 -28.97 10.81 4.37
N GLY A 35 -28.81 11.61 5.44
CA GLY A 35 -29.40 12.94 5.54
C GLY A 35 -28.90 13.93 4.48
N ALA A 36 -27.66 13.75 4.01
CA ALA A 36 -27.08 14.50 2.89
C ALA A 36 -27.44 13.95 1.50
N GLY A 37 -28.28 12.91 1.41
CA GLY A 37 -28.70 12.28 0.16
C GLY A 37 -27.65 11.34 -0.46
N ILE A 38 -26.72 10.81 0.34
CA ILE A 38 -25.78 9.77 -0.08
C ILE A 38 -26.45 8.41 0.09
N GLU A 39 -26.54 7.67 -1.01
CA GLU A 39 -27.22 6.38 -1.08
C GLU A 39 -26.21 5.23 -1.31
N SER A 40 -26.66 3.99 -1.14
CA SER A 40 -25.87 2.81 -1.47
C SER A 40 -25.44 2.84 -2.94
N GLY A 41 -24.15 2.61 -3.20
CA GLY A 41 -23.53 2.70 -4.52
C GLY A 41 -22.96 4.08 -4.87
N ASP A 42 -23.29 5.12 -4.10
CA ASP A 42 -22.67 6.44 -4.25
C ASP A 42 -21.22 6.43 -3.78
N THR A 43 -20.45 7.39 -4.29
CA THR A 43 -19.01 7.48 -4.02
C THR A 43 -18.70 8.74 -3.19
N ILE A 44 -17.86 8.54 -2.16
CA ILE A 44 -17.28 9.62 -1.36
C ILE A 44 -15.75 9.55 -1.42
N ALA A 45 -15.07 10.69 -1.31
CA ALA A 45 -13.61 10.75 -1.25
C ALA A 45 -13.14 11.12 0.16
N VAL A 46 -11.99 10.55 0.60
CA VAL A 46 -11.33 10.91 1.85
C VAL A 46 -9.90 11.33 1.54
N PHE A 47 -9.59 12.61 1.75
CA PHE A 47 -8.29 13.23 1.53
C PHE A 47 -7.68 13.65 2.87
N SER A 48 -7.02 12.72 3.51
CA SER A 48 -6.50 12.87 4.88
C SER A 48 -5.29 11.97 5.11
N GLY A 49 -4.42 12.36 6.03
CA GLY A 49 -3.47 11.45 6.62
C GLY A 49 -4.16 10.43 7.54
N ASN A 50 -3.38 9.53 8.12
CA ASN A 50 -3.95 8.56 9.05
C ASN A 50 -4.49 9.27 10.30
N CYS A 51 -5.75 9.04 10.61
CA CYS A 51 -6.41 9.57 11.79
C CYS A 51 -7.63 8.71 12.16
N ARG A 52 -8.16 8.90 13.36
CA ARG A 52 -9.36 8.16 13.82
C ARG A 52 -10.56 8.45 12.95
N GLU A 53 -10.76 9.70 12.56
CA GLU A 53 -11.87 10.14 11.71
C GLU A 53 -11.84 9.44 10.35
N PHE A 54 -10.66 9.15 9.79
CA PHE A 54 -10.55 8.37 8.57
C PHE A 54 -11.12 6.96 8.72
N LEU A 55 -10.77 6.27 9.82
CA LEU A 55 -11.27 4.93 10.12
C LEU A 55 -12.79 4.93 10.42
N GLU A 56 -13.29 5.95 11.11
CA GLU A 56 -14.71 6.15 11.37
C GLU A 56 -15.52 6.29 10.06
N ILE A 57 -15.02 7.11 9.11
CA ILE A 57 -15.64 7.31 7.79
C ILE A 57 -15.63 6.02 6.98
N MET A 58 -14.50 5.31 6.97
CA MET A 58 -14.39 4.01 6.28
C MET A 58 -15.37 2.99 6.85
N ALA A 59 -15.49 2.91 8.18
CA ALA A 59 -16.41 2.00 8.84
C ALA A 59 -17.87 2.36 8.49
N ALA A 60 -18.23 3.64 8.55
CA ALA A 60 -19.58 4.08 8.19
C ALA A 60 -19.92 3.77 6.73
N ALA A 61 -19.03 4.09 5.80
CA ALA A 61 -19.23 3.80 4.38
C ALA A 61 -19.37 2.30 4.11
N ALA A 62 -18.55 1.47 4.79
CA ALA A 62 -18.61 0.01 4.67
C ALA A 62 -19.95 -0.56 5.19
N HIS A 63 -20.62 0.10 6.16
CA HIS A 63 -21.88 -0.34 6.74
C HIS A 63 -23.13 0.22 6.05
N CYS A 64 -22.99 1.14 5.12
CA CYS A 64 -24.13 1.74 4.42
C CYS A 64 -24.11 1.61 2.88
N GLY A 65 -23.28 0.72 2.35
CA GLY A 65 -23.22 0.44 0.92
C GLY A 65 -22.50 1.50 0.10
N VAL A 66 -21.85 2.47 0.75
CA VAL A 66 -21.17 3.59 0.10
C VAL A 66 -19.77 3.16 -0.36
N ILE A 67 -19.40 3.60 -1.57
CA ILE A 67 -18.04 3.42 -2.09
C ILE A 67 -17.20 4.58 -1.56
N TYR A 68 -16.11 4.27 -0.84
CA TYR A 68 -15.18 5.30 -0.42
C TYR A 68 -13.86 5.22 -1.19
N VAL A 69 -13.37 6.38 -1.59
CA VAL A 69 -12.10 6.54 -2.29
C VAL A 69 -11.09 7.12 -1.30
N PRO A 70 -10.20 6.29 -0.74
CA PRO A 70 -9.08 6.78 0.05
C PRO A 70 -8.06 7.40 -0.90
N VAL A 71 -7.93 8.73 -0.86
CA VAL A 71 -7.11 9.47 -1.83
C VAL A 71 -5.72 9.71 -1.26
N ASN A 72 -4.71 9.53 -2.09
CA ASN A 72 -3.34 9.87 -1.75
C ASN A 72 -3.22 11.39 -1.44
N TRP A 73 -2.94 11.72 -0.19
CA TRP A 73 -2.85 13.10 0.28
C TRP A 73 -1.63 13.88 -0.23
N HIS A 74 -0.74 13.24 -0.97
CA HIS A 74 0.34 13.90 -1.72
C HIS A 74 -0.11 14.46 -3.08
N PHE A 75 -1.34 14.16 -3.50
CA PHE A 75 -1.83 14.65 -4.78
C PHE A 75 -1.98 16.18 -4.77
N THR A 76 -1.67 16.76 -5.92
CA THR A 76 -1.96 18.16 -6.22
C THR A 76 -3.47 18.37 -6.38
N THR A 77 -3.92 19.63 -6.46
CA THR A 77 -5.33 19.94 -6.71
C THR A 77 -5.84 19.31 -8.00
N ASP A 78 -5.06 19.33 -9.08
CA ASP A 78 -5.46 18.76 -10.38
C ASP A 78 -5.58 17.23 -10.33
N GLU A 79 -4.69 16.57 -9.61
CA GLU A 79 -4.76 15.12 -9.41
C GLU A 79 -5.95 14.72 -8.53
N LEU A 80 -6.21 15.46 -7.45
CA LEU A 80 -7.39 15.25 -6.60
C LEU A 80 -8.68 15.53 -7.37
N GLN A 81 -8.73 16.62 -8.15
CA GLN A 81 -9.87 16.93 -9.02
C GLN A 81 -10.16 15.79 -10.00
N TYR A 82 -9.10 15.26 -10.62
CA TYR A 82 -9.25 14.13 -11.53
C TYR A 82 -9.88 12.91 -10.82
N VAL A 83 -9.41 12.56 -9.62
CA VAL A 83 -9.98 11.42 -8.88
C VAL A 83 -11.44 11.67 -8.49
N VAL A 84 -11.78 12.87 -8.03
CA VAL A 84 -13.16 13.26 -7.67
C VAL A 84 -14.09 13.17 -8.89
N ASP A 85 -13.60 13.62 -10.05
CA ASP A 85 -14.36 13.60 -11.31
C ASP A 85 -14.55 12.19 -11.87
N ASP A 86 -13.47 11.40 -11.87
CA ASP A 86 -13.46 10.04 -12.43
C ASP A 86 -14.30 9.09 -11.56
N ALA A 87 -14.15 9.19 -10.24
CA ALA A 87 -14.94 8.39 -9.29
C ALA A 87 -16.39 8.86 -9.15
N GLY A 88 -16.74 10.05 -9.64
CA GLY A 88 -18.08 10.64 -9.49
C GLY A 88 -18.44 10.94 -8.04
N CYS A 89 -17.48 11.44 -7.24
CA CYS A 89 -17.67 11.67 -5.83
C CYS A 89 -18.74 12.73 -5.55
N LYS A 90 -19.70 12.43 -4.67
CA LYS A 90 -20.72 13.36 -4.19
C LYS A 90 -20.32 14.11 -2.93
N MET A 91 -19.35 13.57 -2.18
CA MET A 91 -18.85 14.15 -0.94
C MET A 91 -17.32 13.99 -0.84
N LEU A 92 -16.65 15.01 -0.29
CA LEU A 92 -15.22 15.04 -0.02
C LEU A 92 -15.01 15.32 1.46
N PHE A 93 -14.43 14.35 2.17
CA PHE A 93 -13.87 14.55 3.50
C PHE A 93 -12.42 14.98 3.35
N ALA A 94 -12.06 16.13 3.93
CA ALA A 94 -10.74 16.74 3.75
C ALA A 94 -10.14 17.20 5.07
N GLU A 95 -8.88 16.82 5.32
CA GLU A 95 -8.17 17.26 6.53
C GLU A 95 -7.63 18.67 6.39
N GLY A 96 -7.73 19.46 7.49
CA GLY A 96 -7.40 20.87 7.51
C GLY A 96 -5.97 21.22 7.14
N GLN A 97 -5.00 20.33 7.36
CA GLN A 97 -3.62 20.56 6.93
C GLN A 97 -3.44 20.57 5.39
N PHE A 98 -4.38 19.97 4.66
CA PHE A 98 -4.41 19.93 3.18
C PHE A 98 -5.43 20.92 2.58
N HIS A 99 -5.86 21.88 3.36
CA HIS A 99 -6.90 22.86 2.99
C HIS A 99 -6.59 23.59 1.68
N GLU A 100 -5.33 23.96 1.45
CA GLU A 100 -4.90 24.65 0.22
C GLU A 100 -5.21 23.84 -1.03
N VAL A 101 -4.96 22.54 -1.01
CA VAL A 101 -5.25 21.62 -2.13
C VAL A 101 -6.75 21.40 -2.26
N THR A 102 -7.46 21.18 -1.16
CA THR A 102 -8.85 20.72 -1.16
C THR A 102 -9.88 21.83 -1.36
N SER A 103 -9.55 23.07 -0.98
CA SER A 103 -10.41 24.25 -1.17
C SER A 103 -10.65 24.59 -2.64
N ALA A 104 -9.66 24.33 -3.50
CA ALA A 104 -9.72 24.60 -4.92
C ALA A 104 -10.44 23.51 -5.76
N VAL A 105 -10.76 22.36 -5.17
CA VAL A 105 -11.49 21.26 -5.84
C VAL A 105 -12.93 21.70 -6.10
N LYS A 106 -13.39 21.52 -7.32
CA LYS A 106 -14.72 21.94 -7.79
C LYS A 106 -15.71 20.77 -7.83
N ALA A 107 -16.98 21.10 -7.86
CA ALA A 107 -18.06 20.14 -8.13
C ALA A 107 -17.85 19.42 -9.47
N SER A 108 -18.01 18.10 -9.48
CA SER A 108 -17.80 17.27 -10.66
C SER A 108 -18.99 17.37 -11.63
N LYS A 109 -18.72 17.65 -12.90
CA LYS A 109 -19.67 17.52 -14.03
C LYS A 109 -21.11 18.05 -13.74
N GLY A 110 -21.20 19.16 -12.99
CA GLY A 110 -22.48 19.77 -12.64
C GLY A 110 -23.24 19.12 -11.48
N GLN A 111 -22.67 18.16 -10.80
CA GLN A 111 -23.18 17.61 -9.54
C GLN A 111 -22.59 18.35 -8.34
N PRO A 112 -23.39 18.69 -7.32
CA PRO A 112 -22.87 19.33 -6.12
C PRO A 112 -21.88 18.41 -5.40
N LEU A 113 -20.77 18.98 -4.92
CA LEU A 113 -19.80 18.30 -4.06
C LEU A 113 -19.96 18.85 -2.64
N THR A 114 -20.50 18.04 -1.74
CA THR A 114 -20.52 18.38 -0.30
C THR A 114 -19.13 18.21 0.28
N ARG A 115 -18.66 19.19 1.06
CA ARG A 115 -17.31 19.19 1.63
C ARG A 115 -17.38 19.14 3.15
N ILE A 116 -16.71 18.16 3.75
CA ILE A 116 -16.65 17.96 5.19
C ILE A 116 -15.20 18.16 5.63
N GLY A 117 -14.99 19.05 6.60
CA GLY A 117 -13.68 19.40 7.09
C GLY A 117 -13.28 18.60 8.33
N ILE A 118 -12.30 17.72 8.20
CA ILE A 118 -11.69 16.97 9.32
C ILE A 118 -10.62 17.86 9.94
N ARG A 119 -10.70 18.11 11.26
CA ARG A 119 -9.67 18.86 11.98
C ARG A 119 -9.36 20.24 11.39
N MET A 120 -10.33 20.85 10.72
CA MET A 120 -10.21 22.22 10.19
C MET A 120 -10.38 23.26 11.27
N THR A 121 -9.73 24.41 11.08
CA THR A 121 -9.97 25.60 11.90
C THR A 121 -11.29 26.27 11.49
N PRO A 122 -11.95 27.03 12.39
CA PRO A 122 -13.17 27.78 12.02
C PRO A 122 -12.98 28.73 10.84
N ALA A 123 -11.76 29.28 10.68
CA ALA A 123 -11.46 30.16 9.55
C ALA A 123 -11.44 29.40 8.21
N GLN A 124 -10.88 28.19 8.17
CA GLN A 124 -10.86 27.35 6.98
C GLN A 124 -12.26 26.88 6.58
N THR A 125 -13.08 26.45 7.54
CA THR A 125 -14.45 26.04 7.28
C THR A 125 -15.31 27.18 6.74
N ALA A 126 -15.19 28.37 7.31
CA ALA A 126 -15.96 29.54 6.90
C ALA A 126 -15.57 30.09 5.52
N ALA A 127 -14.29 29.98 5.13
CA ALA A 127 -13.79 30.57 3.88
C ALA A 127 -14.31 29.84 2.63
N ASP A 128 -14.40 28.48 2.67
CA ASP A 128 -14.54 27.65 1.47
C ASP A 128 -15.78 26.73 1.50
N GLY A 129 -16.72 27.00 2.40
CA GLY A 129 -18.00 26.26 2.46
C GLY A 129 -17.86 24.80 2.91
N PHE A 130 -16.84 24.50 3.71
CA PHE A 130 -16.76 23.22 4.40
C PHE A 130 -17.73 23.17 5.58
N ILE A 131 -18.30 22.01 5.81
CA ILE A 131 -19.03 21.70 7.05
C ILE A 131 -18.00 21.06 7.98
N GLU A 132 -17.86 21.57 9.20
CA GLU A 132 -16.95 21.00 10.19
C GLU A 132 -17.43 19.59 10.57
N TYR A 133 -16.48 18.64 10.70
CA TYR A 133 -16.78 17.22 10.87
C TYR A 133 -17.62 16.92 12.12
N GLU A 134 -17.28 17.51 13.27
CA GLU A 134 -18.05 17.30 14.50
C GLU A 134 -19.46 17.96 14.40
N HIS A 135 -19.57 19.09 13.69
CA HIS A 135 -20.87 19.70 13.42
C HIS A 135 -21.74 18.85 12.49
N PHE A 136 -21.13 18.18 11.51
CA PHE A 136 -21.82 17.26 10.60
C PHE A 136 -22.43 16.07 11.36
N LEU A 137 -21.82 15.65 12.46
CA LEU A 137 -22.28 14.55 13.31
C LEU A 137 -23.22 14.96 14.46
N ALA A 138 -23.05 16.17 15.01
CA ALA A 138 -23.60 16.57 16.31
C ALA A 138 -25.12 16.41 16.48
N ALA A 139 -25.91 16.55 15.40
CA ALA A 139 -27.37 16.45 15.43
C ALA A 139 -27.90 15.09 14.94
N GLN A 140 -27.00 14.14 14.68
CA GLN A 140 -27.39 12.87 14.08
C GLN A 140 -27.75 11.81 15.16
N PRO A 141 -28.73 10.95 14.88
CA PRO A 141 -29.03 9.83 15.76
C PRO A 141 -27.85 8.87 15.85
N SER A 142 -27.66 8.28 17.01
CA SER A 142 -26.62 7.30 17.30
C SER A 142 -27.13 5.85 17.35
N ASP A 143 -28.42 5.67 17.13
CA ASP A 143 -29.05 4.35 17.11
C ASP A 143 -28.53 3.51 15.93
N GLU A 144 -28.55 2.19 16.10
CA GLU A 144 -28.18 1.25 15.06
C GLU A 144 -29.01 1.48 13.80
N PRO A 145 -28.38 1.73 12.64
CA PRO A 145 -29.13 2.05 11.43
C PRO A 145 -29.85 0.83 10.87
N GLU A 146 -31.11 1.02 10.49
CA GLU A 146 -31.86 0.03 9.73
C GLU A 146 -31.23 -0.16 8.32
N ALA A 147 -31.39 -1.35 7.72
CA ALA A 147 -31.00 -1.66 6.37
C ALA A 147 -29.50 -1.37 6.09
N GLN A 148 -28.63 -2.09 6.72
CA GLN A 148 -27.19 -2.05 6.44
C GLN A 148 -26.85 -2.92 5.23
N THR A 149 -25.96 -2.40 4.39
CA THR A 149 -25.45 -3.09 3.20
C THR A 149 -23.92 -2.89 3.11
N LEU A 150 -23.23 -3.88 2.56
CA LEU A 150 -21.77 -3.81 2.43
C LEU A 150 -21.37 -2.75 1.41
N GLY A 151 -20.63 -1.75 1.87
CA GLY A 151 -19.84 -0.83 1.05
C GLY A 151 -18.38 -1.24 1.00
N GLY A 152 -17.56 -0.51 0.27
CA GLY A 152 -16.15 -0.86 0.17
C GLY A 152 -15.28 0.20 -0.49
N PRO A 153 -13.96 0.01 -0.47
CA PRO A 153 -13.03 0.93 -1.07
C PRO A 153 -12.98 0.82 -2.58
N MET A 154 -12.69 1.95 -3.24
CA MET A 154 -12.15 2.00 -4.59
C MET A 154 -10.78 2.67 -4.52
N PHE A 155 -9.72 1.87 -4.59
CA PHE A 155 -8.36 2.37 -4.53
C PHE A 155 -7.90 2.88 -5.88
N TYR A 156 -7.26 4.05 -5.89
CA TYR A 156 -6.60 4.58 -7.07
C TYR A 156 -5.13 4.21 -7.07
N THR A 157 -4.71 3.42 -8.05
CA THR A 157 -3.31 3.02 -8.23
C THR A 157 -2.62 3.91 -9.25
N SER A 158 -1.31 4.15 -9.08
CA SER A 158 -0.52 4.88 -10.06
C SER A 158 -0.45 4.09 -11.37
N GLY A 159 -1.16 4.59 -12.38
CA GLY A 159 -1.09 4.00 -13.72
C GLY A 159 0.28 4.22 -14.38
N THR A 160 0.73 3.27 -15.19
CA THR A 160 1.92 3.41 -16.04
C THR A 160 1.81 4.55 -17.06
N THR A 161 0.59 5.03 -17.32
CA THR A 161 0.26 6.10 -18.28
C THR A 161 0.16 7.50 -17.65
N GLY A 162 0.49 7.67 -16.38
CA GLY A 162 0.60 8.97 -15.71
C GLY A 162 -0.65 9.43 -14.94
N ARG A 163 -1.85 8.89 -15.19
CA ARG A 163 -3.05 9.18 -14.37
C ARG A 163 -3.41 7.98 -13.49
N PRO A 164 -3.81 8.20 -12.23
CA PRO A 164 -4.26 7.12 -11.36
C PRO A 164 -5.48 6.40 -11.92
N LYS A 165 -5.59 5.10 -11.67
CA LYS A 165 -6.73 4.25 -12.09
C LYS A 165 -7.45 3.73 -10.87
N GLY A 166 -8.78 3.87 -10.82
CA GLY A 166 -9.62 3.27 -9.80
C GLY A 166 -9.75 1.76 -10.03
N VAL A 167 -9.46 0.97 -9.01
CA VAL A 167 -9.59 -0.49 -9.05
C VAL A 167 -10.88 -0.90 -8.36
N ARG A 168 -11.75 -1.60 -9.07
CA ARG A 168 -13.02 -2.12 -8.55
C ARG A 168 -13.05 -3.64 -8.60
N SER A 169 -13.42 -4.27 -7.50
CA SER A 169 -13.73 -5.70 -7.51
C SER A 169 -15.01 -5.97 -8.28
N SER A 170 -15.06 -7.03 -9.06
CA SER A 170 -16.29 -7.49 -9.72
C SER A 170 -17.41 -7.81 -8.71
N ALA A 171 -17.04 -8.23 -7.49
CA ALA A 171 -17.95 -8.46 -6.40
C ALA A 171 -18.65 -7.18 -5.90
N SER A 172 -18.07 -5.99 -6.11
CA SER A 172 -18.68 -4.71 -5.70
C SER A 172 -19.94 -4.33 -6.47
N LYS A 173 -20.27 -5.04 -7.55
CA LYS A 173 -21.51 -4.88 -8.32
C LYS A 173 -22.73 -5.54 -7.67
N ALA A 174 -22.52 -6.45 -6.72
CA ALA A 174 -23.58 -7.13 -6.02
C ALA A 174 -23.88 -6.41 -4.70
N VAL A 175 -25.17 -6.26 -4.38
CA VAL A 175 -25.59 -5.82 -3.04
C VAL A 175 -25.35 -7.00 -2.09
N MET A 176 -24.40 -6.86 -1.18
CA MET A 176 -24.06 -7.87 -0.20
C MET A 176 -24.48 -7.45 1.21
N PRO A 177 -24.86 -8.40 2.07
CA PRO A 177 -25.16 -8.11 3.45
C PRO A 177 -23.90 -7.67 4.21
N VAL A 178 -24.07 -6.80 5.19
CA VAL A 178 -22.93 -6.20 5.94
C VAL A 178 -22.14 -7.24 6.75
N GLU A 179 -22.77 -8.35 7.11
CA GLU A 179 -22.15 -9.48 7.81
C GLU A 179 -20.96 -10.09 7.05
N MET A 180 -20.93 -9.87 5.74
CA MET A 180 -19.77 -10.26 4.91
C MET A 180 -18.50 -9.56 5.33
N LEU A 181 -18.58 -8.35 5.92
CA LEU A 181 -17.42 -7.60 6.39
C LEU A 181 -16.70 -8.31 7.53
N GLU A 182 -17.46 -8.85 8.50
CA GLU A 182 -16.92 -9.65 9.60
C GLU A 182 -16.30 -10.96 9.09
N LEU A 183 -16.97 -11.62 8.14
CA LEU A 183 -16.46 -12.85 7.52
C LEU A 183 -15.14 -12.59 6.76
N MET A 184 -15.08 -11.51 5.99
CA MET A 184 -13.87 -11.10 5.24
C MET A 184 -12.74 -10.77 6.23
N GLY A 185 -13.02 -9.99 7.27
CA GLY A 185 -12.05 -9.63 8.30
C GLY A 185 -11.53 -10.87 9.04
N GLY A 186 -12.41 -11.77 9.45
CA GLY A 186 -12.05 -13.03 10.13
C GLY A 186 -11.20 -13.94 9.25
N SER A 187 -11.55 -14.10 7.98
CA SER A 187 -10.79 -14.89 7.02
C SER A 187 -9.41 -14.30 6.77
N MET A 188 -9.31 -12.97 6.65
CA MET A 188 -8.04 -12.27 6.48
C MET A 188 -7.17 -12.42 7.73
N ALA A 189 -7.71 -12.19 8.93
CA ALA A 189 -6.99 -12.33 10.19
C ALA A 189 -6.45 -13.76 10.36
N GLN A 190 -7.27 -14.77 10.06
CA GLN A 190 -6.86 -16.18 10.10
C GLN A 190 -5.74 -16.48 9.10
N MET A 191 -5.88 -16.06 7.84
CA MET A 191 -4.89 -16.28 6.79
C MET A 191 -3.54 -15.66 7.14
N LEU A 192 -3.56 -14.49 7.77
CA LEU A 192 -2.36 -13.73 8.12
C LEU A 192 -1.82 -14.03 9.52
N GLY A 193 -2.46 -14.93 10.28
CA GLY A 193 -2.07 -15.21 11.65
C GLY A 193 -2.20 -14.01 12.61
N ILE A 194 -3.09 -13.06 12.30
CA ILE A 194 -3.32 -11.87 13.12
C ILE A 194 -4.32 -12.19 14.24
N PRO A 195 -3.99 -11.91 15.51
CA PRO A 195 -4.91 -12.17 16.62
C PRO A 195 -6.20 -11.35 16.51
N ASN A 196 -7.37 -11.98 16.68
CA ASN A 196 -8.67 -11.30 16.62
C ASN A 196 -8.84 -10.21 17.71
N THR A 197 -8.15 -10.33 18.84
CA THR A 197 -8.15 -9.33 19.92
C THR A 197 -6.80 -8.66 20.05
N GLY A 198 -6.07 -8.55 18.95
CA GLY A 198 -4.73 -7.96 18.90
C GLY A 198 -4.75 -6.44 18.94
N ARG A 199 -3.55 -5.90 18.81
CA ARG A 199 -3.29 -4.46 18.65
C ARG A 199 -2.47 -4.26 17.40
N THR A 200 -3.11 -3.68 16.39
CA THR A 200 -2.51 -3.43 15.08
C THR A 200 -1.90 -2.04 15.05
N PHE A 201 -0.64 -1.93 14.66
CA PHE A 201 -0.03 -0.63 14.40
C PHE A 201 -0.13 -0.28 12.90
N VAL A 202 -0.72 0.88 12.61
CA VAL A 202 -0.87 1.41 11.25
C VAL A 202 0.09 2.57 11.09
N CYS A 203 1.22 2.32 10.46
CA CYS A 203 2.26 3.30 10.21
C CYS A 203 2.43 3.65 8.72
N GLY A 204 1.79 2.91 7.83
CA GLY A 204 1.70 3.27 6.41
C GLY A 204 0.36 3.96 6.10
N PRO A 205 0.27 4.70 4.97
CA PRO A 205 -0.93 5.47 4.64
C PRO A 205 -2.15 4.58 4.34
N LEU A 206 -3.30 4.91 4.95
CA LEU A 206 -4.57 4.19 4.77
C LEU A 206 -5.15 4.27 3.35
N TYR A 207 -4.64 5.17 2.51
CA TYR A 207 -5.03 5.20 1.10
C TYR A 207 -4.41 4.06 0.25
N HIS A 208 -3.54 3.24 0.82
CA HIS A 208 -3.04 2.03 0.18
C HIS A 208 -3.84 0.79 0.59
N SER A 209 -4.19 -0.03 -0.39
CA SER A 209 -4.99 -1.24 -0.20
C SER A 209 -4.39 -2.22 0.81
N ALA A 210 -3.05 -2.33 0.86
CA ALA A 210 -2.38 -3.17 1.84
C ALA A 210 -2.62 -2.68 3.27
N GLN A 211 -2.43 -1.39 3.56
CA GLN A 211 -2.68 -0.86 4.91
C GLN A 211 -4.13 -1.05 5.33
N TRP A 212 -5.07 -0.86 4.39
CA TRP A 212 -6.48 -1.16 4.61
C TRP A 212 -6.71 -2.64 4.97
N ALA A 213 -6.17 -3.57 4.19
CA ALA A 213 -6.38 -5.00 4.39
C ALA A 213 -5.80 -5.48 5.73
N PHE A 214 -4.60 -5.01 6.09
CA PHE A 214 -3.92 -5.40 7.32
C PHE A 214 -4.37 -4.64 8.58
N SER A 215 -5.25 -3.65 8.45
CA SER A 215 -5.75 -2.86 9.58
C SER A 215 -7.27 -2.82 9.65
N PHE A 216 -7.94 -2.25 8.65
CA PHE A 216 -9.38 -2.05 8.68
C PHE A 216 -10.15 -3.38 8.75
N LEU A 217 -9.76 -4.38 7.97
CA LEU A 217 -10.41 -5.69 8.03
C LEU A 217 -10.22 -6.36 9.39
N VAL A 218 -9.05 -6.20 10.01
CA VAL A 218 -8.81 -6.73 11.37
C VAL A 218 -9.50 -5.93 12.47
N LEU A 219 -9.73 -4.62 12.28
CA LEU A 219 -10.58 -3.82 13.17
C LEU A 219 -11.98 -4.43 13.27
N MET A 220 -12.53 -4.91 12.16
CA MET A 220 -13.86 -5.54 12.11
C MET A 220 -13.94 -6.85 12.91
N THR A 221 -12.82 -7.45 13.27
CA THR A 221 -12.76 -8.64 14.13
C THR A 221 -12.52 -8.32 15.61
N GLY A 222 -12.37 -7.04 15.97
CA GLY A 222 -12.15 -6.59 17.34
C GLY A 222 -10.69 -6.26 17.69
N SER A 223 -9.78 -6.23 16.71
CA SER A 223 -8.40 -5.77 16.92
C SER A 223 -8.35 -4.25 17.07
N GLN A 224 -7.70 -3.76 18.13
CA GLN A 224 -7.46 -2.33 18.33
C GLN A 224 -6.51 -1.79 17.26
N ILE A 225 -6.73 -0.55 16.80
CA ILE A 225 -5.79 0.16 15.93
C ILE A 225 -5.09 1.27 16.70
N VAL A 226 -3.75 1.26 16.63
CA VAL A 226 -2.89 2.38 16.98
C VAL A 226 -2.32 2.95 15.70
N THR A 227 -2.48 4.24 15.46
CA THR A 227 -1.98 4.87 14.23
C THR A 227 -1.24 6.16 14.50
N ARG A 228 -0.44 6.58 13.52
CA ARG A 228 0.20 7.88 13.44
C ARG A 228 -0.02 8.47 12.06
N HIS A 229 -0.13 9.78 12.05
CA HIS A 229 -0.37 10.53 10.83
C HIS A 229 0.73 10.27 9.79
N ARG A 230 1.98 10.17 10.23
CA ARG A 230 3.16 9.88 9.40
C ARG A 230 4.06 8.85 10.08
N PHE A 231 4.79 8.13 9.27
CA PHE A 231 5.81 7.21 9.74
C PHE A 231 7.05 7.95 10.23
N ASP A 232 7.43 7.68 11.47
CA ASP A 232 8.76 7.96 12.02
C ASP A 232 9.33 6.67 12.59
N ALA A 233 10.58 6.34 12.25
CA ALA A 233 11.16 5.05 12.60
C ALA A 233 11.40 4.91 14.12
N ALA A 234 11.92 5.95 14.77
CA ALA A 234 12.21 5.89 16.20
C ALA A 234 10.92 5.89 17.04
N GLU A 235 9.96 6.77 16.69
CA GLU A 235 8.64 6.80 17.33
C GLU A 235 7.90 5.48 17.14
N SER A 236 7.98 4.87 15.94
CA SER A 236 7.32 3.58 15.67
C SER A 236 7.78 2.48 16.61
N LEU A 237 9.09 2.36 16.86
CA LEU A 237 9.62 1.38 17.82
C LEU A 237 9.08 1.65 19.24
N ALA A 238 9.09 2.90 19.68
CA ALA A 238 8.58 3.29 20.98
C ALA A 238 7.08 2.98 21.14
N LEU A 239 6.28 3.19 20.08
CA LEU A 239 4.85 2.89 20.08
C LEU A 239 4.56 1.39 20.10
N ILE A 240 5.34 0.59 19.37
CA ILE A 240 5.22 -0.87 19.40
C ILE A 240 5.35 -1.38 20.84
N ASP A 241 6.38 -0.93 21.56
CA ASP A 241 6.60 -1.32 22.95
C ASP A 241 5.56 -0.73 23.90
N ALA A 242 5.26 0.58 23.79
CA ALA A 242 4.35 1.27 24.70
C ALA A 242 2.90 0.75 24.61
N HIS A 243 2.42 0.47 23.41
CA HIS A 243 1.07 -0.03 23.17
C HIS A 243 0.99 -1.56 23.10
N GLN A 244 2.10 -2.27 23.32
CA GLN A 244 2.15 -3.74 23.25
C GLN A 244 1.52 -4.26 21.95
N ILE A 245 2.01 -3.71 20.82
CA ILE A 245 1.52 -4.03 19.48
C ILE A 245 1.76 -5.50 19.17
N THR A 246 0.76 -6.17 18.64
CA THR A 246 0.83 -7.60 18.29
C THR A 246 1.15 -7.83 16.82
N ASN A 247 0.74 -6.89 15.97
CA ASN A 247 0.95 -7.02 14.53
C ASN A 247 1.11 -5.66 13.84
N VAL A 248 1.90 -5.66 12.77
CA VAL A 248 2.14 -4.48 11.94
C VAL A 248 2.38 -4.90 10.49
N HIS A 249 1.89 -4.08 9.55
CA HIS A 249 2.27 -4.16 8.13
C HIS A 249 3.29 -3.08 7.81
N LEU A 250 4.41 -3.50 7.22
CA LEU A 250 5.54 -2.65 6.88
C LEU A 250 5.89 -2.78 5.39
N VAL A 251 6.71 -1.87 4.90
CA VAL A 251 7.30 -1.94 3.56
C VAL A 251 8.83 -1.93 3.65
N PRO A 252 9.55 -2.44 2.65
CA PRO A 252 11.00 -2.58 2.71
C PRO A 252 11.77 -1.29 3.01
N THR A 253 11.27 -0.14 2.57
CA THR A 253 11.87 1.19 2.91
C THR A 253 11.78 1.51 4.39
N GLN A 254 10.72 1.07 5.08
CA GLN A 254 10.61 1.22 6.53
C GLN A 254 11.61 0.33 7.25
N PHE A 255 11.84 -0.90 6.79
CA PHE A 255 12.90 -1.76 7.28
C PHE A 255 14.28 -1.10 7.19
N SER A 256 14.60 -0.55 6.02
CA SER A 256 15.86 0.18 5.81
C SER A 256 16.02 1.37 6.77
N ARG A 257 14.91 2.11 7.03
CA ARG A 257 14.92 3.23 8.00
C ARG A 257 15.13 2.75 9.44
N PHE A 258 14.50 1.64 9.86
CA PHE A 258 14.74 1.05 11.18
C PHE A 258 16.19 0.60 11.37
N LEU A 259 16.77 -0.07 10.38
CA LEU A 259 18.14 -0.56 10.44
C LEU A 259 19.18 0.56 10.54
N LYS A 260 18.86 1.76 10.03
CA LYS A 260 19.71 2.96 10.04
C LYS A 260 19.60 3.81 11.31
N LEU A 261 18.70 3.46 12.23
CA LEU A 261 18.60 4.13 13.52
C LEU A 261 19.86 3.95 14.36
N ASP A 262 20.13 4.89 15.24
CA ASP A 262 21.22 4.83 16.19
C ASP A 262 21.19 3.55 17.01
N ALA A 263 22.38 3.03 17.33
CA ALA A 263 22.52 1.77 18.08
C ALA A 263 21.78 1.80 19.42
N ALA A 264 21.79 2.95 20.12
CA ALA A 264 21.10 3.10 21.39
C ALA A 264 19.57 2.96 21.24
N VAL A 265 18.98 3.53 20.17
CA VAL A 265 17.55 3.41 19.88
C VAL A 265 17.20 1.96 19.56
N LYS A 266 17.98 1.30 18.70
CA LYS A 266 17.79 -0.11 18.37
C LYS A 266 17.90 -1.04 19.58
N GLN A 267 18.83 -0.79 20.49
CA GLN A 267 19.01 -1.57 21.72
C GLN A 267 17.92 -1.36 22.75
N SER A 268 17.23 -0.21 22.74
CA SER A 268 16.12 0.06 23.66
C SER A 268 14.82 -0.66 23.26
N PHE A 269 14.67 -1.02 21.99
CA PHE A 269 13.48 -1.71 21.47
C PHE A 269 13.45 -3.15 21.96
N LYS A 270 12.32 -3.58 22.48
CA LYS A 270 12.08 -4.95 22.99
C LYS A 270 11.32 -5.80 21.97
N GLY A 271 10.21 -5.29 21.44
CA GLY A 271 9.37 -6.00 20.47
C GLY A 271 8.68 -7.27 21.00
N ASP A 272 8.69 -7.50 22.32
CA ASP A 272 8.23 -8.75 22.96
C ASP A 272 6.76 -9.07 22.70
N SER A 273 5.96 -8.06 22.35
CA SER A 273 4.54 -8.21 22.06
C SER A 273 4.23 -8.60 20.61
N LEU A 274 5.20 -8.42 19.69
CA LEU A 274 5.00 -8.72 18.28
C LEU A 274 4.82 -10.23 18.06
N GLN A 275 3.70 -10.59 17.46
CA GLN A 275 3.37 -11.97 17.09
C GLN A 275 3.55 -12.19 15.59
N VAL A 276 3.21 -11.18 14.77
CA VAL A 276 3.35 -11.25 13.33
C VAL A 276 3.63 -9.87 12.74
N VAL A 277 4.59 -9.82 11.84
CA VAL A 277 4.94 -8.65 11.03
C VAL A 277 4.86 -9.05 9.57
N TRP A 278 4.02 -8.35 8.81
CA TRP A 278 3.91 -8.58 7.38
C TRP A 278 4.62 -7.49 6.60
N HIS A 279 5.29 -7.86 5.53
CA HIS A 279 5.78 -6.89 4.56
C HIS A 279 5.51 -7.34 3.13
N GLY A 280 5.47 -6.37 2.23
CA GLY A 280 5.23 -6.57 0.81
C GLY A 280 5.16 -5.23 0.08
N ALA A 281 4.39 -5.19 -1.00
CA ALA A 281 4.15 -4.02 -1.86
C ALA A 281 5.38 -3.48 -2.62
N ALA A 282 6.58 -3.96 -2.33
CA ALA A 282 7.82 -3.67 -3.04
C ALA A 282 8.82 -4.80 -2.85
N PRO A 283 9.80 -4.98 -3.76
CA PRO A 283 10.90 -5.91 -3.56
C PRO A 283 11.69 -5.58 -2.29
N CYS A 284 11.98 -6.59 -1.49
CA CYS A 284 12.79 -6.45 -0.28
C CYS A 284 14.20 -7.00 -0.52
N PRO A 285 15.26 -6.16 -0.41
CA PRO A 285 16.62 -6.67 -0.52
C PRO A 285 16.88 -7.78 0.50
N PRO A 286 17.42 -8.96 0.09
CA PRO A 286 17.59 -10.09 0.99
C PRO A 286 18.38 -9.78 2.25
N MET A 287 19.40 -8.92 2.16
CA MET A 287 20.21 -8.51 3.32
C MET A 287 19.40 -7.69 4.32
N VAL A 288 18.53 -6.78 3.83
CA VAL A 288 17.65 -5.96 4.68
C VAL A 288 16.69 -6.86 5.45
N LYS A 289 16.04 -7.79 4.76
CA LYS A 289 15.13 -8.74 5.40
C LYS A 289 15.83 -9.64 6.40
N ARG A 290 17.02 -10.15 6.05
CA ARG A 290 17.85 -10.97 6.95
C ARG A 290 18.17 -10.21 8.24
N GLN A 291 18.66 -8.98 8.14
CA GLN A 291 19.00 -8.15 9.31
C GLN A 291 17.77 -7.84 10.17
N MET A 292 16.61 -7.63 9.56
CA MET A 292 15.37 -7.43 10.32
C MET A 292 14.94 -8.71 11.06
N ILE A 293 15.02 -9.87 10.42
CA ILE A 293 14.71 -11.15 11.07
C ILE A 293 15.71 -11.44 12.22
N ASP A 294 16.99 -11.17 12.01
CA ASP A 294 18.02 -11.33 13.05
C ASP A 294 17.77 -10.42 14.27
N TRP A 295 17.16 -9.25 14.05
CA TRP A 295 16.86 -8.29 15.11
C TRP A 295 15.47 -8.50 15.76
N TRP A 296 14.40 -8.67 14.96
CA TRP A 296 13.04 -8.78 15.48
C TRP A 296 12.58 -10.21 15.69
N GLY A 297 13.37 -11.19 15.26
CA GLY A 297 13.03 -12.61 15.31
C GLY A 297 12.21 -13.11 14.12
N PRO A 298 11.80 -14.39 14.14
CA PRO A 298 11.12 -15.05 13.03
C PRO A 298 9.63 -14.68 12.91
N VAL A 299 9.26 -13.47 13.29
CA VAL A 299 7.90 -12.94 13.19
C VAL A 299 7.64 -12.21 11.86
N ILE A 300 8.70 -12.01 11.03
CA ILE A 300 8.64 -11.22 9.80
C ILE A 300 8.31 -12.11 8.61
N ASN A 301 7.09 -11.99 8.14
CA ASN A 301 6.55 -12.71 6.99
C ASN A 301 6.45 -11.80 5.76
N GLU A 302 6.45 -12.39 4.59
CA GLU A 302 6.33 -11.71 3.31
C GLU A 302 5.07 -12.15 2.57
N TYR A 303 4.46 -11.23 1.86
CA TYR A 303 3.43 -11.55 0.87
C TYR A 303 3.75 -10.87 -0.46
N TYR A 304 3.28 -11.48 -1.53
CA TYR A 304 3.20 -10.86 -2.85
C TYR A 304 1.73 -10.75 -3.26
N GLY A 305 1.39 -9.63 -3.87
CA GLY A 305 0.05 -9.33 -4.32
C GLY A 305 -0.07 -7.90 -4.83
N SER A 306 -1.28 -7.54 -5.23
CA SER A 306 -1.60 -6.21 -5.76
C SER A 306 -2.97 -5.74 -5.30
N THR A 307 -3.30 -4.48 -5.59
CA THR A 307 -4.65 -3.95 -5.36
C THR A 307 -5.69 -4.70 -6.18
N GLU A 308 -5.33 -5.16 -7.37
CA GLU A 308 -6.16 -5.87 -8.32
C GLU A 308 -6.48 -7.31 -7.87
N GLY A 309 -5.50 -8.01 -7.33
CA GLY A 309 -5.59 -9.44 -7.04
C GLY A 309 -5.48 -9.83 -5.56
N SER A 310 -5.41 -8.85 -4.65
CA SER A 310 -5.17 -9.11 -3.22
C SER A 310 -3.84 -9.83 -2.97
N ILE A 311 -3.77 -10.67 -1.92
CA ILE A 311 -2.59 -11.46 -1.56
C ILE A 311 -2.62 -12.77 -2.35
N VAL A 312 -1.60 -13.03 -3.15
CA VAL A 312 -1.52 -14.23 -4.00
C VAL A 312 -0.50 -15.26 -3.51
N THR A 313 0.60 -14.82 -2.89
CA THR A 313 1.54 -15.72 -2.21
C THR A 313 1.88 -15.22 -0.82
N THR A 314 2.33 -16.14 0.03
CA THR A 314 2.87 -15.83 1.37
C THR A 314 4.10 -16.68 1.66
N ALA A 315 5.06 -16.09 2.41
CA ALA A 315 6.22 -16.80 2.96
C ALA A 315 6.38 -16.45 4.44
N SER A 316 6.50 -17.44 5.29
CA SER A 316 6.92 -17.25 6.67
C SER A 316 8.41 -16.85 6.74
N ALA A 317 8.84 -16.32 7.89
CA ALA A 317 10.25 -16.04 8.12
C ALA A 317 11.12 -17.30 7.93
N GLU A 318 10.67 -18.46 8.42
CA GLU A 318 11.38 -19.73 8.32
C GLU A 318 11.51 -20.21 6.87
N GLU A 319 10.42 -20.15 6.10
CA GLU A 319 10.43 -20.49 4.67
C GLU A 319 11.38 -19.58 3.90
N TRP A 320 11.34 -18.29 4.19
CA TRP A 320 12.21 -17.32 3.53
C TRP A 320 13.68 -17.52 3.90
N LEU A 321 14.00 -17.84 5.17
CA LEU A 321 15.37 -18.15 5.61
C LEU A 321 15.93 -19.39 4.91
N ALA A 322 15.08 -20.37 4.64
CA ALA A 322 15.47 -21.57 3.88
C ALA A 322 15.61 -21.29 2.36
N ARG A 323 14.90 -20.26 1.85
CA ARG A 323 14.86 -19.90 0.41
C ARG A 323 14.89 -18.37 0.23
N PRO A 324 16.06 -17.74 0.47
CA PRO A 324 16.18 -16.29 0.37
C PRO A 324 15.79 -15.76 -1.01
N GLY A 325 14.98 -14.68 -1.04
CA GLY A 325 14.51 -14.05 -2.27
C GLY A 325 13.16 -14.55 -2.78
N THR A 326 12.61 -15.63 -2.21
CA THR A 326 11.24 -16.06 -2.54
C THR A 326 10.21 -15.08 -1.99
N VAL A 327 9.11 -14.93 -2.73
CA VAL A 327 7.89 -14.26 -2.24
C VAL A 327 6.83 -15.26 -1.73
N GLY A 328 7.22 -16.53 -1.61
CA GLY A 328 6.44 -17.59 -0.98
C GLY A 328 5.69 -18.51 -1.95
N LYS A 329 4.75 -19.25 -1.39
CA LYS A 329 3.87 -20.16 -2.12
C LYS A 329 2.52 -19.52 -2.39
N GLN A 330 1.89 -19.96 -3.49
CA GLN A 330 0.54 -19.50 -3.81
C GLN A 330 -0.46 -19.87 -2.70
N SER A 331 -1.39 -18.97 -2.42
CA SER A 331 -2.47 -19.23 -1.48
C SER A 331 -3.44 -20.28 -2.02
N ALA A 332 -4.15 -20.98 -1.13
CA ALA A 332 -5.12 -22.02 -1.52
C ALA A 332 -6.28 -21.48 -2.38
N MET A 333 -6.53 -20.18 -2.37
CA MET A 333 -7.62 -19.54 -3.12
C MET A 333 -7.18 -18.98 -4.48
N VAL A 334 -5.91 -19.17 -4.87
CA VAL A 334 -5.32 -18.57 -6.06
C VAL A 334 -4.62 -19.63 -6.87
N GLU A 335 -4.73 -19.55 -8.18
CA GLU A 335 -3.91 -20.29 -9.14
C GLU A 335 -2.98 -19.30 -9.85
N ILE A 336 -1.68 -19.58 -9.82
CA ILE A 336 -0.66 -18.79 -10.51
C ILE A 336 -0.12 -19.60 -11.68
N THR A 337 -0.06 -19.00 -12.86
CA THR A 337 0.54 -19.61 -14.06
C THR A 337 1.63 -18.68 -14.58
N ILE A 338 2.80 -19.24 -14.85
CA ILE A 338 3.90 -18.56 -15.54
C ILE A 338 3.76 -18.87 -17.03
N VAL A 339 3.74 -17.84 -17.87
CA VAL A 339 3.55 -18.02 -19.33
C VAL A 339 4.65 -17.31 -20.13
N ASP A 340 4.86 -17.76 -21.34
CA ASP A 340 5.69 -17.07 -22.32
C ASP A 340 4.92 -15.94 -23.04
N GLU A 341 5.55 -15.29 -23.98
CA GLU A 341 4.98 -14.20 -24.79
C GLU A 341 3.76 -14.63 -25.64
N ASN A 342 3.57 -15.94 -25.87
CA ASN A 342 2.44 -16.50 -26.61
C ASN A 342 1.31 -16.98 -25.69
N GLY A 343 1.46 -16.81 -24.36
CA GLY A 343 0.50 -17.29 -23.37
C GLY A 343 0.60 -18.78 -23.06
N THR A 344 1.70 -19.45 -23.47
CA THR A 344 1.94 -20.87 -23.20
C THR A 344 2.62 -21.03 -21.84
N ALA A 345 2.14 -21.99 -21.03
CA ALA A 345 2.71 -22.26 -19.72
C ALA A 345 4.19 -22.66 -19.80
N ARG A 346 5.01 -22.05 -18.94
CA ARG A 346 6.44 -22.33 -18.82
C ARG A 346 6.71 -23.49 -17.86
N PRO A 347 7.76 -24.29 -18.10
CA PRO A 347 8.26 -25.26 -17.13
C PRO A 347 8.73 -24.59 -15.82
N VAL A 348 8.78 -25.37 -14.74
CA VAL A 348 9.38 -24.98 -13.47
C VAL A 348 10.84 -24.56 -13.70
N GLY A 349 11.28 -23.49 -13.06
CA GLY A 349 12.60 -22.89 -13.18
C GLY A 349 12.76 -21.89 -14.33
N GLU A 350 11.80 -21.80 -15.25
CA GLU A 350 11.82 -20.84 -16.35
C GLU A 350 11.00 -19.59 -16.04
N SER A 351 11.60 -18.41 -16.23
CA SER A 351 10.93 -17.12 -16.04
C SER A 351 9.93 -16.81 -17.16
N GLY A 352 8.82 -16.20 -16.79
CA GLY A 352 7.79 -15.73 -17.71
C GLY A 352 6.84 -14.75 -17.02
N ASP A 353 5.85 -14.27 -17.76
CA ASP A 353 4.79 -13.40 -17.26
C ASP A 353 3.94 -14.13 -16.21
N ILE A 354 3.71 -13.49 -15.08
CA ILE A 354 2.89 -14.06 -13.99
C ILE A 354 1.43 -13.73 -14.26
N TYR A 355 0.61 -14.76 -14.40
CA TYR A 355 -0.84 -14.63 -14.45
C TYR A 355 -1.49 -15.28 -13.24
N VAL A 356 -2.54 -14.64 -12.76
CA VAL A 356 -3.24 -14.99 -11.52
C VAL A 356 -4.71 -15.24 -11.84
N ARG A 357 -5.28 -16.26 -11.19
CA ARG A 357 -6.71 -16.56 -11.20
C ARG A 357 -7.19 -16.76 -9.78
N ASN A 358 -8.23 -16.05 -9.38
CA ASN A 358 -8.91 -16.29 -8.11
C ASN A 358 -9.88 -17.46 -8.27
N LEU A 359 -9.71 -18.52 -7.48
CA LEU A 359 -10.51 -19.74 -7.54
C LEU A 359 -11.94 -19.57 -6.99
N MET A 360 -12.19 -18.50 -6.24
CA MET A 360 -13.52 -18.11 -5.79
C MET A 360 -14.30 -17.29 -6.83
N GLY A 361 -13.70 -17.07 -8.02
CA GLY A 361 -14.32 -16.33 -9.11
C GLY A 361 -14.30 -14.81 -8.96
N SER A 362 -13.55 -14.27 -7.99
CA SER A 362 -13.35 -12.82 -7.88
C SER A 362 -12.44 -12.33 -9.01
N ASP A 363 -12.81 -11.21 -9.60
CA ASP A 363 -12.11 -10.54 -10.69
C ASP A 363 -12.13 -9.03 -10.41
N PHE A 364 -11.46 -8.23 -11.23
CA PHE A 364 -11.44 -6.80 -11.11
C PHE A 364 -11.64 -6.08 -12.44
N GLU A 365 -11.94 -4.80 -12.35
CA GLU A 365 -11.94 -3.88 -13.49
C GLU A 365 -11.29 -2.55 -13.10
N TYR A 366 -10.62 -1.91 -14.04
CA TYR A 366 -10.25 -0.52 -13.91
C TYR A 366 -11.48 0.36 -14.19
N HIS A 367 -11.82 1.22 -13.23
CA HIS A 367 -12.97 2.10 -13.31
C HIS A 367 -12.87 3.01 -14.54
N ASN A 368 -13.93 3.06 -15.37
CA ASN A 368 -13.98 3.81 -16.62
C ASN A 368 -12.89 3.49 -17.67
N GLU A 369 -12.17 2.37 -17.54
CA GLU A 369 -11.03 2.02 -18.38
C GLU A 369 -11.13 0.56 -18.91
N PRO A 370 -12.15 0.25 -19.74
CA PRO A 370 -12.38 -1.13 -20.20
C PRO A 370 -11.23 -1.69 -21.05
N GLU A 371 -10.60 -0.86 -21.92
CA GLU A 371 -9.49 -1.27 -22.75
C GLU A 371 -8.24 -1.64 -21.91
N LYS A 372 -7.98 -0.88 -20.84
CA LYS A 372 -6.87 -1.20 -19.93
C LYS A 372 -7.18 -2.44 -19.08
N THR A 373 -8.44 -2.68 -18.76
CA THR A 373 -8.89 -3.91 -18.10
C THR A 373 -8.65 -5.12 -18.99
N GLU A 374 -9.08 -5.05 -20.25
CA GLU A 374 -8.88 -6.12 -21.22
C GLU A 374 -7.39 -6.41 -21.46
N ALA A 375 -6.56 -5.37 -21.55
CA ALA A 375 -5.12 -5.49 -21.82
C ALA A 375 -4.32 -6.27 -20.75
N VAL A 376 -4.82 -6.37 -19.53
CA VAL A 376 -4.18 -7.12 -18.44
C VAL A 376 -4.79 -8.51 -18.21
N HIS A 377 -5.87 -8.85 -18.94
CA HIS A 377 -6.50 -10.16 -18.86
C HIS A 377 -6.06 -11.04 -20.02
N LEU A 378 -5.53 -12.21 -19.71
CA LEU A 378 -5.25 -13.27 -20.71
C LEU A 378 -6.56 -13.89 -21.22
N LYS A 379 -7.51 -14.05 -20.31
CA LYS A 379 -8.90 -14.49 -20.52
C LYS A 379 -9.73 -14.09 -19.29
N PRO A 380 -11.07 -14.11 -19.34
CA PRO A 380 -11.90 -13.76 -18.20
C PRO A 380 -11.47 -14.46 -16.91
N GLY A 381 -11.24 -13.68 -15.85
CA GLY A 381 -10.81 -14.16 -14.53
C GLY A 381 -9.34 -14.58 -14.44
N VAL A 382 -8.53 -14.39 -15.48
CA VAL A 382 -7.07 -14.66 -15.47
C VAL A 382 -6.32 -13.43 -15.91
N PHE A 383 -5.61 -12.79 -15.01
CA PHE A 383 -5.01 -11.50 -15.22
C PHE A 383 -3.57 -11.41 -14.68
N THR A 384 -2.85 -10.39 -15.12
CA THR A 384 -1.47 -10.13 -14.69
C THR A 384 -1.35 -8.80 -13.96
N PHE A 385 -0.38 -8.72 -13.04
CA PHE A 385 0.07 -7.46 -12.43
C PHE A 385 1.21 -6.80 -13.23
N GLY A 386 1.66 -7.46 -14.31
CA GLY A 386 2.79 -7.03 -15.12
C GLY A 386 4.15 -7.41 -14.52
N ASP A 387 4.16 -8.38 -13.63
CA ASP A 387 5.38 -8.90 -13.01
C ASP A 387 5.86 -10.16 -13.75
N VAL A 388 7.19 -10.39 -13.72
CA VAL A 388 7.87 -11.55 -14.31
C VAL A 388 8.48 -12.36 -13.17
N GLY A 389 8.39 -13.70 -13.27
CA GLY A 389 8.93 -14.58 -12.25
C GLY A 389 8.95 -16.04 -12.66
N TYR A 390 9.35 -16.90 -11.74
CA TYR A 390 9.40 -18.36 -11.93
C TYR A 390 9.10 -19.09 -10.61
N PHE A 391 8.65 -20.33 -10.72
CA PHE A 391 8.56 -21.26 -9.61
C PHE A 391 9.82 -22.12 -9.52
N ASP A 392 10.30 -22.39 -8.30
CA ASP A 392 11.26 -23.46 -8.07
C ASP A 392 10.57 -24.85 -8.03
N GLU A 393 11.39 -25.91 -7.89
CA GLU A 393 10.91 -27.31 -7.84
C GLU A 393 10.00 -27.60 -6.63
N ASP A 394 10.11 -26.80 -5.56
CA ASP A 394 9.30 -26.91 -4.33
C ASP A 394 8.03 -26.04 -4.38
N GLY A 395 7.79 -25.32 -5.48
CA GLY A 395 6.61 -24.49 -5.71
C GLY A 395 6.66 -23.11 -5.02
N TYR A 396 7.86 -22.61 -4.73
CA TYR A 396 8.05 -21.22 -4.27
C TYR A 396 8.22 -20.29 -5.46
N LEU A 397 7.54 -19.15 -5.41
CA LEU A 397 7.60 -18.10 -6.42
C LEU A 397 8.77 -17.16 -6.14
N TYR A 398 9.49 -16.82 -7.21
CA TYR A 398 10.52 -15.79 -7.23
C TYR A 398 10.16 -14.74 -8.26
N LEU A 399 10.20 -13.46 -7.85
CA LEU A 399 10.00 -12.33 -8.77
C LEU A 399 11.34 -11.95 -9.40
N SER A 400 11.37 -11.82 -10.72
CA SER A 400 12.56 -11.32 -11.42
C SER A 400 12.53 -9.80 -11.51
N ASP A 401 11.46 -9.22 -12.07
CA ASP A 401 11.20 -7.76 -12.09
C ASP A 401 9.79 -7.48 -12.64
N ARG A 402 9.46 -6.18 -12.79
CA ARG A 402 8.32 -5.76 -13.61
C ARG A 402 8.70 -5.72 -15.08
N LYS A 403 7.83 -6.21 -15.94
CA LYS A 403 8.04 -6.18 -17.41
C LYS A 403 8.34 -4.79 -17.96
N ILE A 404 7.74 -3.76 -17.38
CA ILE A 404 7.93 -2.35 -17.78
C ILE A 404 9.27 -1.74 -17.34
N ASP A 405 9.89 -2.31 -16.31
CA ASP A 405 11.16 -1.83 -15.76
C ASP A 405 12.37 -2.66 -16.25
N MET A 406 12.11 -3.80 -16.92
CA MET A 406 13.15 -4.65 -17.49
C MET A 406 13.95 -3.90 -18.55
N ILE A 407 15.25 -3.93 -18.43
CA ILE A 407 16.21 -3.29 -19.36
C ILE A 407 16.58 -4.31 -20.43
N ILE A 408 16.45 -3.94 -21.69
CA ILE A 408 16.84 -4.80 -22.82
C ILE A 408 18.13 -4.25 -23.41
N SER A 409 19.27 -4.81 -23.01
CA SER A 409 20.59 -4.38 -23.45
C SER A 409 21.25 -5.45 -24.30
N GLY A 410 21.49 -5.17 -25.59
CA GLY A 410 22.11 -6.11 -26.53
C GLY A 410 21.34 -7.41 -26.68
N GLY A 411 20.00 -7.41 -26.55
CA GLY A 411 19.15 -8.59 -26.59
C GLY A 411 19.14 -9.41 -25.28
N VAL A 412 19.77 -8.91 -24.22
CA VAL A 412 19.78 -9.55 -22.91
C VAL A 412 18.82 -8.82 -21.97
N ASN A 413 17.93 -9.56 -21.32
CA ASN A 413 17.04 -9.02 -20.30
C ASN A 413 17.84 -8.81 -18.99
N ILE A 414 17.89 -7.57 -18.53
CA ILE A 414 18.52 -7.18 -17.27
C ILE A 414 17.42 -6.68 -16.31
N TYR A 415 17.42 -7.23 -15.13
CA TYR A 415 16.41 -6.92 -14.12
C TYR A 415 16.96 -5.90 -13.11
N PRO A 416 16.46 -4.65 -13.10
CA PRO A 416 16.90 -3.60 -12.19
C PRO A 416 16.95 -3.99 -10.72
N ALA A 417 15.96 -4.74 -10.24
CA ALA A 417 15.86 -5.15 -8.85
C ALA A 417 17.08 -5.95 -8.34
N GLU A 418 17.71 -6.74 -9.20
CA GLU A 418 18.92 -7.48 -8.86
C GLU A 418 20.10 -6.54 -8.57
N ILE A 419 20.26 -5.52 -9.40
CA ILE A 419 21.32 -4.53 -9.26
C ILE A 419 21.05 -3.58 -8.08
N GLU A 420 19.79 -3.15 -7.93
CA GLU A 420 19.33 -2.35 -6.79
C GLU A 420 19.58 -3.11 -5.48
N GLY A 421 19.29 -4.41 -5.45
CA GLY A 421 19.53 -5.27 -4.29
C GLY A 421 21.02 -5.31 -3.87
N VAL A 422 21.93 -5.35 -4.82
CA VAL A 422 23.38 -5.31 -4.56
C VAL A 422 23.80 -3.91 -4.09
N LEU A 423 23.47 -2.87 -4.83
CA LEU A 423 23.87 -1.50 -4.49
C LEU A 423 23.33 -1.04 -3.12
N ALA A 424 22.12 -1.46 -2.75
CA ALA A 424 21.54 -1.14 -1.45
C ALA A 424 22.33 -1.69 -0.25
N THR A 425 23.21 -2.68 -0.46
CA THR A 425 24.08 -3.21 0.60
C THR A 425 25.37 -2.41 0.81
N HIS A 426 25.69 -1.50 -0.12
CA HIS A 426 26.90 -0.68 0.00
C HIS A 426 26.75 0.39 1.09
N ALA A 427 27.80 0.55 1.93
CA ALA A 427 27.77 1.40 3.12
C ALA A 427 27.43 2.88 2.86
N LEU A 428 27.76 3.40 1.68
CA LEU A 428 27.50 4.79 1.29
C LEU A 428 26.13 5.01 0.62
N VAL A 429 25.40 3.94 0.30
CA VAL A 429 24.12 4.04 -0.44
C VAL A 429 22.96 4.09 0.55
N GLN A 430 22.20 5.19 0.52
CA GLN A 430 20.95 5.36 1.28
C GLN A 430 19.77 4.74 0.55
N ASP A 431 19.67 5.01 -0.74
CA ASP A 431 18.63 4.51 -1.63
C ASP A 431 19.16 4.44 -3.06
N VAL A 432 18.56 3.59 -3.89
CA VAL A 432 19.02 3.38 -5.27
C VAL A 432 17.85 3.03 -6.19
N ALA A 433 17.93 3.53 -7.41
CA ALA A 433 17.06 3.19 -8.53
C ALA A 433 17.90 2.82 -9.75
N VAL A 434 17.62 1.67 -10.36
CA VAL A 434 18.27 1.25 -11.60
C VAL A 434 17.24 1.23 -12.74
N PHE A 435 17.62 1.72 -13.90
CA PHE A 435 16.76 1.79 -15.08
C PHE A 435 17.56 1.82 -16.37
N GLY A 436 16.91 1.46 -17.49
CA GLY A 436 17.47 1.56 -18.81
C GLY A 436 17.41 3.00 -19.34
N ILE A 437 18.46 3.42 -20.02
CA ILE A 437 18.50 4.63 -20.85
C ILE A 437 18.83 4.22 -22.27
N PRO A 438 18.37 4.99 -23.30
CA PRO A 438 18.66 4.67 -24.69
C PRO A 438 20.16 4.60 -24.97
N ASN A 439 20.56 3.56 -25.70
CA ASN A 439 21.92 3.35 -26.19
C ASN A 439 21.88 2.94 -27.67
N GLU A 440 22.66 3.60 -28.54
CA GLU A 440 22.63 3.38 -30.00
C GLU A 440 23.07 1.97 -30.40
N GLU A 441 23.99 1.34 -29.66
CA GLU A 441 24.56 0.03 -29.99
C GLU A 441 23.76 -1.11 -29.38
N PHE A 442 23.31 -0.95 -28.11
CA PHE A 442 22.69 -2.02 -27.34
C PHE A 442 21.16 -1.88 -27.16
N GLY A 443 20.55 -0.82 -27.73
CA GLY A 443 19.15 -0.46 -27.50
C GLY A 443 18.96 0.28 -26.17
N GLU A 444 19.32 -0.34 -25.06
CA GLU A 444 19.39 0.30 -23.75
C GLU A 444 20.71 -0.02 -23.04
N GLU A 445 21.10 0.86 -22.13
CA GLU A 445 22.18 0.62 -21.17
C GLU A 445 21.72 0.86 -19.74
N VAL A 446 22.39 0.21 -18.81
CA VAL A 446 22.05 0.28 -17.39
C VAL A 446 22.57 1.56 -16.77
N LYS A 447 21.67 2.33 -16.14
CA LYS A 447 21.98 3.53 -15.35
C LYS A 447 21.47 3.37 -13.93
N ALA A 448 22.20 3.88 -12.95
CA ALA A 448 21.77 3.92 -11.55
C ALA A 448 21.64 5.37 -11.06
N ALA A 449 20.54 5.71 -10.39
CA ALA A 449 20.42 6.90 -9.55
C ALA A 449 20.62 6.49 -8.10
N VAL A 450 21.48 7.20 -7.37
CA VAL A 450 21.90 6.85 -6.02
C VAL A 450 21.71 8.02 -5.09
N GLU A 451 20.98 7.81 -3.99
CA GLU A 451 20.94 8.69 -2.84
C GLU A 451 21.96 8.20 -1.82
N LEU A 452 22.84 9.10 -1.36
CA LEU A 452 23.88 8.76 -0.41
C LEU A 452 23.40 8.89 1.03
N VAL A 453 24.02 8.14 1.94
CA VAL A 453 23.78 8.29 3.38
C VAL A 453 24.13 9.71 3.85
N PRO A 454 23.45 10.26 4.87
CA PRO A 454 23.72 11.60 5.37
C PRO A 454 25.21 11.79 5.74
N GLY A 455 25.79 12.89 5.27
CA GLY A 455 27.21 13.23 5.50
C GLY A 455 28.19 12.62 4.49
N ALA A 456 27.77 11.72 3.63
CA ALA A 456 28.60 11.27 2.52
C ALA A 456 28.68 12.35 1.43
N THR A 457 29.83 12.45 0.77
CA THR A 457 30.08 13.41 -0.30
C THR A 457 30.31 12.70 -1.63
N VAL A 458 29.80 13.30 -2.69
CA VAL A 458 30.09 12.83 -4.05
C VAL A 458 31.52 13.24 -4.41
N ASP A 459 32.37 12.24 -4.63
CA ASP A 459 33.70 12.45 -5.19
C ASP A 459 33.77 11.83 -6.61
N PRO A 460 34.74 12.23 -7.44
CA PRO A 460 34.86 11.72 -8.81
C PRO A 460 35.09 10.19 -8.92
N ALA A 461 35.57 9.55 -7.86
CA ALA A 461 35.85 8.11 -7.84
C ALA A 461 34.65 7.29 -7.36
N LEU A 462 33.62 7.90 -6.79
CA LEU A 462 32.49 7.20 -6.17
C LEU A 462 31.72 6.34 -7.18
N ALA A 463 31.49 6.84 -8.38
CA ALA A 463 30.81 6.08 -9.44
C ALA A 463 31.58 4.80 -9.79
N GLU A 464 32.92 4.89 -9.93
CA GLU A 464 33.76 3.72 -10.20
C GLU A 464 33.80 2.76 -8.98
N THR A 465 33.79 3.30 -7.77
CA THR A 465 33.70 2.49 -6.55
C THR A 465 32.43 1.65 -6.52
N LEU A 466 31.28 2.24 -6.82
CA LEU A 466 29.99 1.55 -6.89
C LEU A 466 29.93 0.57 -8.07
N ALA A 467 30.50 0.92 -9.22
CA ALA A 467 30.60 0.03 -10.37
C ALA A 467 31.51 -1.19 -10.06
N ALA A 468 32.64 -0.99 -9.37
CA ALA A 468 33.51 -2.07 -8.92
C ALA A 468 32.79 -2.99 -7.95
N PHE A 469 32.07 -2.41 -6.99
CA PHE A 469 31.24 -3.17 -6.06
C PHE A 469 30.18 -4.02 -6.78
N CYS A 470 29.51 -3.47 -7.82
CA CYS A 470 28.60 -4.28 -8.64
C CYS A 470 29.33 -5.44 -9.34
N ARG A 471 30.52 -5.21 -9.92
CA ARG A 471 31.29 -6.25 -10.62
C ARG A 471 31.77 -7.40 -9.72
N GLU A 472 31.94 -7.14 -8.43
CA GLU A 472 32.27 -8.17 -7.45
C GLU A 472 31.10 -9.12 -7.16
N HIS A 473 29.86 -8.67 -7.37
CA HIS A 473 28.66 -9.40 -6.97
C HIS A 473 27.77 -9.82 -8.15
N LEU A 474 27.95 -9.21 -9.33
CA LEU A 474 27.11 -9.40 -10.51
C LEU A 474 27.95 -9.64 -11.77
N ALA A 475 27.31 -10.24 -12.77
CA ALA A 475 27.91 -10.36 -14.10
C ALA A 475 28.16 -8.97 -14.71
N GLY A 476 29.27 -8.79 -15.42
CA GLY A 476 29.74 -7.48 -15.90
C GLY A 476 28.74 -6.70 -16.76
N TYR A 477 27.87 -7.39 -17.52
CA TYR A 477 26.85 -6.75 -18.34
C TYR A 477 25.71 -6.11 -17.53
N LYS A 478 25.54 -6.50 -16.25
CA LYS A 478 24.59 -5.92 -15.31
C LYS A 478 25.10 -4.67 -14.60
N THR A 479 26.42 -4.40 -14.67
CA THR A 479 27.01 -3.23 -14.02
C THR A 479 26.50 -1.93 -14.65
N PRO A 480 25.98 -0.98 -13.86
CA PRO A 480 25.61 0.33 -14.38
C PRO A 480 26.76 1.01 -15.12
N LYS A 481 26.48 1.56 -16.28
CA LYS A 481 27.43 2.31 -17.11
C LYS A 481 27.59 3.75 -16.64
N SER A 482 26.54 4.27 -16.00
CA SER A 482 26.52 5.63 -15.45
C SER A 482 25.76 5.70 -14.13
N PHE A 483 26.14 6.68 -13.30
CA PHE A 483 25.56 6.93 -11.99
C PHE A 483 25.15 8.41 -11.89
N ASP A 484 23.91 8.67 -11.48
CA ASP A 484 23.47 9.98 -11.02
C ASP A 484 23.39 9.98 -9.51
N PHE A 485 23.88 11.04 -8.87
CA PHE A 485 23.76 11.19 -7.41
C PHE A 485 22.66 12.20 -7.12
N VAL A 486 21.61 11.74 -6.46
CA VAL A 486 20.42 12.53 -6.14
C VAL A 486 20.36 12.85 -4.65
N VAL A 487 19.75 13.98 -4.32
CA VAL A 487 19.60 14.42 -2.92
C VAL A 487 18.43 13.70 -2.25
N ASP A 488 17.38 13.40 -3.03
CA ASP A 488 16.15 12.76 -2.54
C ASP A 488 15.60 11.85 -3.66
N MET A 489 15.38 10.59 -3.33
CA MET A 489 14.87 9.62 -4.30
C MET A 489 13.37 9.87 -4.52
N PRO A 490 12.87 9.94 -5.77
CA PRO A 490 11.47 10.20 -6.04
C PRO A 490 10.60 9.00 -5.66
N ARG A 491 10.39 8.84 -4.37
CA ARG A 491 9.50 7.85 -3.79
C ARG A 491 8.22 8.51 -3.28
N HIS A 492 7.09 7.88 -3.57
CA HIS A 492 5.86 8.17 -2.83
C HIS A 492 5.77 7.28 -1.60
N GLU A 493 5.17 7.78 -0.52
CA GLU A 493 4.81 6.91 0.59
C GLU A 493 3.77 5.86 0.12
N PRO A 494 3.94 4.58 0.46
CA PRO A 494 4.87 3.99 1.41
C PRO A 494 6.21 3.53 0.82
N GLY A 495 6.74 4.16 -0.19
CA GLY A 495 8.08 3.85 -0.69
C GLY A 495 8.16 3.43 -2.17
N LYS A 496 7.07 3.52 -2.91
CA LYS A 496 7.06 3.21 -4.35
C LYS A 496 7.89 4.22 -5.12
N LEU A 497 8.87 3.70 -5.86
CA LEU A 497 9.79 4.49 -6.67
C LEU A 497 9.15 4.89 -8.02
N TYR A 498 9.33 6.14 -8.41
CA TYR A 498 8.91 6.68 -9.71
C TYR A 498 10.11 6.81 -10.66
N LYS A 499 10.57 5.68 -11.22
CA LYS A 499 11.71 5.62 -12.15
C LYS A 499 11.56 6.57 -13.34
N ARG A 500 10.32 6.86 -13.78
CA ARG A 500 10.07 7.81 -14.88
C ARG A 500 10.61 9.23 -14.59
N LYS A 501 10.51 9.71 -13.34
CA LYS A 501 11.06 11.02 -12.96
C LYS A 501 12.59 11.08 -12.97
N LEU A 502 13.25 9.93 -13.00
CA LEU A 502 14.70 9.80 -13.11
C LEU A 502 15.16 9.59 -14.55
N ARG A 503 14.29 9.03 -15.41
CA ARG A 503 14.58 8.83 -16.85
C ARG A 503 14.45 10.12 -17.66
N ASP A 504 13.44 10.93 -17.32
CA ASP A 504 13.07 12.19 -18.01
C ASP A 504 13.13 13.34 -16.98
N PRO A 505 14.35 13.82 -16.59
CA PRO A 505 14.54 14.88 -15.60
C PRO A 505 14.11 16.26 -16.09
#